data_c3612b4a5b28bfe3e8f0b26d7200182a
#
_entry.id   c3612b4a5b28bfe3e8f0b26d7200182a
#
_cell.length_a   1.000
_cell.length_b   1.000
_cell.length_c   1.000
_cell.angle_alpha   90.00
_cell.angle_beta   90.00
_cell.angle_gamma   90.00
#
_symmetry.space_group_name_H-M   'P 1'
#
loop_
_entity.id
_entity.type
_entity.pdbx_description
1 polymer ?
#
loop_
_entity_poly.entity_id
_entity_poly.type
_entity_poly.pdbx_seq_one_letter_code
_entity_poly.pdbx_strand_id
1 'polypeptide(L)'
;MQNKGLIRILAVCLFLACAYYLSFSFRTRQYDRKAKAYAEAQATVDGVVNDSVAKVKEAFFYDSIATKKIWFGNTLKQCREKEINLGLDLKGGMNITMEVSVPEILDALSGHNTSENYKNAIAAAKEKQKKSGDDFLTLFFQSFHEVAPNAKLASIFATMELKDKVKSNMEDAEVEKVIREEVEDAINNSFNVLRTRIDRFGVVQPNIQKLAQSGRILIELPGIKDPKRVEKLLQGSANLEFWETYELSEILPALAQINREFAAMAPEAEAVKEEAPKAEAETVKPEGDDLADLVENLNTDSAAAAANQEAQ
;
A
#
# COMPACT_ATOMS: atom_id res chain seq x y z
N MET A 1 -1.21 -7.55 -61.85
CA MET A 1 -0.77 -8.93 -61.47
C MET A 1 -0.72 -9.01 -59.92
N GLN A 2 -1.59 -9.83 -59.33
CA GLN A 2 -1.57 -10.00 -57.90
C GLN A 2 -0.31 -10.81 -57.53
N ASN A 3 0.55 -10.25 -56.68
CA ASN A 3 1.75 -10.93 -56.15
C ASN A 3 1.36 -12.04 -55.14
N LYS A 4 0.74 -13.12 -55.68
CA LYS A 4 0.30 -14.28 -54.89
C LYS A 4 1.46 -14.89 -54.05
N GLY A 5 2.70 -14.79 -54.54
CA GLY A 5 3.88 -15.24 -53.83
C GLY A 5 4.19 -14.43 -52.58
N LEU A 6 4.13 -13.10 -52.68
CA LEU A 6 4.40 -12.18 -51.56
C LEU A 6 3.35 -12.35 -50.44
N ILE A 7 2.08 -12.55 -50.79
CA ILE A 7 1.02 -12.80 -49.82
C ILE A 7 1.24 -14.13 -49.09
N ARG A 8 1.69 -15.19 -49.80
CA ARG A 8 2.01 -16.48 -49.16
C ARG A 8 3.20 -16.36 -48.17
N ILE A 9 4.25 -15.64 -48.56
CA ILE A 9 5.41 -15.41 -47.69
C ILE A 9 4.97 -14.63 -46.46
N LEU A 10 4.19 -13.56 -46.61
CA LEU A 10 3.66 -12.79 -45.48
C LEU A 10 2.82 -13.66 -44.54
N ALA A 11 1.94 -14.49 -45.09
CA ALA A 11 1.11 -15.41 -44.27
C ALA A 11 1.95 -16.42 -43.49
N VAL A 12 3.00 -16.98 -44.11
CA VAL A 12 3.92 -17.90 -43.42
C VAL A 12 4.70 -17.18 -42.30
N CYS A 13 5.21 -15.97 -42.56
CA CYS A 13 5.91 -15.19 -41.54
C CYS A 13 4.99 -14.85 -40.38
N LEU A 14 3.74 -14.46 -40.63
CA LEU A 14 2.76 -14.18 -39.59
C LEU A 14 2.44 -15.43 -38.76
N PHE A 15 2.25 -16.58 -39.43
CA PHE A 15 2.03 -17.85 -38.74
C PHE A 15 3.21 -18.23 -37.83
N LEU A 16 4.45 -18.09 -38.32
CA LEU A 16 5.64 -18.35 -37.53
C LEU A 16 5.76 -17.41 -36.32
N ALA A 17 5.44 -16.12 -36.50
CA ALA A 17 5.40 -15.16 -35.42
C ALA A 17 4.35 -15.54 -34.35
N CYS A 18 3.14 -15.90 -34.76
CA CYS A 18 2.10 -16.39 -33.83
C CYS A 18 2.53 -17.66 -33.10
N ALA A 19 3.10 -18.63 -33.80
CA ALA A 19 3.60 -19.86 -33.19
C ALA A 19 4.73 -19.60 -32.19
N TYR A 20 5.61 -18.64 -32.48
CA TYR A 20 6.67 -18.21 -31.57
C TYR A 20 6.11 -17.65 -30.25
N TYR A 21 5.15 -16.71 -30.31
CA TYR A 21 4.51 -16.16 -29.09
C TYR A 21 3.71 -17.19 -28.31
N LEU A 22 2.96 -18.07 -29.02
CA LEU A 22 2.21 -19.16 -28.36
C LEU A 22 3.14 -20.14 -27.65
N SER A 23 4.36 -20.35 -28.12
CA SER A 23 5.33 -21.24 -27.50
C SER A 23 5.71 -20.81 -26.07
N PHE A 24 5.73 -19.49 -25.79
CA PHE A 24 5.98 -19.00 -24.44
C PHE A 24 4.85 -19.38 -23.50
N SER A 25 3.58 -19.18 -23.89
CA SER A 25 2.41 -19.57 -23.07
C SER A 25 2.37 -21.07 -22.80
N PHE A 26 2.79 -21.90 -23.74
CA PHE A 26 2.86 -23.36 -23.56
C PHE A 26 3.92 -23.71 -22.53
N ARG A 27 5.09 -23.07 -22.58
CA ARG A 27 6.20 -23.33 -21.65
C ARG A 27 5.91 -22.83 -20.25
N THR A 28 5.37 -21.65 -20.07
CA THR A 28 4.99 -21.11 -18.75
C THR A 28 3.98 -22.03 -18.07
N ARG A 29 2.93 -22.47 -18.77
CA ARG A 29 1.93 -23.41 -18.26
C ARG A 29 2.55 -24.77 -17.87
N GLN A 30 3.54 -25.25 -18.61
CA GLN A 30 4.25 -26.50 -18.28
C GLN A 30 5.00 -26.36 -16.94
N TYR A 31 5.68 -25.24 -16.71
CA TYR A 31 6.40 -24.98 -15.47
C TYR A 31 5.46 -24.73 -14.29
N ASP A 32 4.32 -24.07 -14.51
CA ASP A 32 3.30 -23.89 -13.49
C ASP A 32 2.69 -25.23 -13.04
N ARG A 33 2.47 -26.16 -13.97
CA ARG A 33 2.03 -27.54 -13.62
C ARG A 33 3.10 -28.28 -12.83
N LYS A 34 4.39 -28.16 -13.20
CA LYS A 34 5.49 -28.77 -12.46
C LYS A 34 5.64 -28.19 -11.05
N ALA A 35 5.47 -26.87 -10.89
CA ALA A 35 5.52 -26.20 -9.59
C ALA A 35 4.40 -26.71 -8.67
N LYS A 36 3.18 -26.80 -9.18
CA LYS A 36 2.05 -27.37 -8.43
C LYS A 36 2.26 -28.82 -8.04
N ALA A 37 2.65 -29.68 -8.98
CA ALA A 37 2.92 -31.08 -8.71
C ALA A 37 4.04 -31.28 -7.67
N TYR A 38 5.10 -30.46 -7.74
CA TYR A 38 6.16 -30.44 -6.74
C TYR A 38 5.66 -30.01 -5.36
N ALA A 39 4.84 -28.95 -5.32
CA ALA A 39 4.29 -28.43 -4.09
C ALA A 39 3.34 -29.44 -3.42
N GLU A 40 2.44 -30.05 -4.18
CA GLU A 40 1.50 -31.08 -3.72
C GLU A 40 2.23 -32.31 -3.20
N ALA A 41 3.23 -32.81 -3.93
CA ALA A 41 4.02 -33.98 -3.53
C ALA A 41 4.77 -33.77 -2.21
N GLN A 42 5.20 -32.53 -1.92
CA GLN A 42 5.94 -32.20 -0.69
C GLN A 42 5.07 -31.71 0.47
N ALA A 43 3.84 -31.30 0.18
CA ALA A 43 2.89 -30.80 1.17
C ALA A 43 1.86 -31.86 1.62
N THR A 44 1.91 -33.07 1.03
CA THR A 44 1.00 -34.16 1.39
C THR A 44 1.57 -34.93 2.58
N VAL A 45 0.87 -34.89 3.71
CA VAL A 45 1.12 -35.70 4.92
C VAL A 45 -0.14 -36.53 5.18
N ASP A 46 -0.01 -37.84 5.29
CA ASP A 46 -1.12 -38.77 5.52
C ASP A 46 -2.30 -38.64 4.52
N GLY A 47 -1.99 -38.31 3.27
CA GLY A 47 -3.01 -38.18 2.20
C GLY A 47 -3.76 -36.85 2.19
N VAL A 48 -3.47 -35.91 3.11
CA VAL A 48 -4.07 -34.58 3.16
C VAL A 48 -3.01 -33.54 2.73
N VAL A 49 -3.37 -32.68 1.76
CA VAL A 49 -2.49 -31.61 1.30
C VAL A 49 -2.63 -30.40 2.23
N ASN A 50 -1.53 -29.98 2.83
CA ASN A 50 -1.50 -28.74 3.61
C ASN A 50 -1.26 -27.56 2.68
N ASP A 51 -2.31 -26.75 2.43
CA ASP A 51 -2.28 -25.60 1.51
C ASP A 51 -1.21 -24.57 1.86
N SER A 52 -0.94 -24.32 3.14
CA SER A 52 0.07 -23.37 3.58
C SER A 52 1.48 -23.85 3.22
N VAL A 53 1.77 -25.13 3.46
CA VAL A 53 3.05 -25.76 3.11
C VAL A 53 3.19 -25.83 1.58
N ALA A 54 2.12 -26.17 0.85
CA ALA A 54 2.12 -26.21 -0.60
C ALA A 54 2.50 -24.84 -1.20
N LYS A 55 1.94 -23.74 -0.70
CA LYS A 55 2.29 -22.38 -1.15
C LYS A 55 3.77 -22.05 -0.94
N VAL A 56 4.33 -22.40 0.21
CA VAL A 56 5.76 -22.18 0.50
C VAL A 56 6.65 -23.02 -0.43
N LYS A 57 6.29 -24.28 -0.67
CA LYS A 57 7.03 -25.17 -1.58
C LYS A 57 6.90 -24.73 -3.05
N GLU A 58 5.74 -24.23 -3.47
CA GLU A 58 5.56 -23.63 -4.81
C GLU A 58 6.49 -22.43 -4.99
N ALA A 59 6.55 -21.52 -4.00
CA ALA A 59 7.45 -20.36 -4.02
C ALA A 59 8.93 -20.79 -4.10
N PHE A 60 9.34 -21.74 -3.28
CA PHE A 60 10.70 -22.29 -3.31
C PHE A 60 11.07 -22.90 -4.68
N PHE A 61 10.12 -23.60 -5.33
CA PHE A 61 10.35 -24.11 -6.68
C PHE A 61 10.59 -22.97 -7.67
N TYR A 62 9.79 -21.89 -7.63
CA TYR A 62 10.00 -20.73 -8.51
C TYR A 62 11.33 -20.05 -8.26
N ASP A 63 11.75 -19.89 -7.01
CA ASP A 63 13.06 -19.31 -6.67
C ASP A 63 14.21 -20.18 -7.21
N SER A 64 14.10 -21.50 -7.11
CA SER A 64 15.12 -22.42 -7.61
C SER A 64 15.35 -22.36 -9.12
N ILE A 65 14.35 -21.91 -9.87
CA ILE A 65 14.42 -21.79 -11.34
C ILE A 65 14.46 -20.33 -11.82
N ALA A 66 14.44 -19.35 -10.92
CA ALA A 66 14.33 -17.92 -11.26
C ALA A 66 15.45 -17.45 -12.21
N THR A 67 16.67 -17.93 -12.01
CA THR A 67 17.85 -17.59 -12.81
C THR A 67 18.07 -18.50 -14.01
N LYS A 68 17.38 -19.66 -14.08
CA LYS A 68 17.57 -20.64 -15.16
C LYS A 68 16.92 -20.17 -16.44
N LYS A 69 17.67 -20.28 -17.55
CA LYS A 69 17.14 -20.07 -18.90
C LYS A 69 16.25 -21.23 -19.31
N ILE A 70 14.96 -20.97 -19.55
CA ILE A 70 13.94 -22.01 -19.75
C ILE A 70 13.60 -22.19 -21.23
N TRP A 71 13.49 -21.09 -21.99
CA TRP A 71 13.05 -21.11 -23.37
C TRP A 71 13.70 -20.02 -24.20
N PHE A 72 14.30 -20.34 -25.34
CA PHE A 72 15.04 -19.40 -26.21
C PHE A 72 15.98 -18.45 -25.45
N GLY A 73 16.64 -18.93 -24.40
CA GLY A 73 17.55 -18.11 -23.59
C GLY A 73 16.87 -17.18 -22.57
N ASN A 74 15.55 -17.19 -22.49
CA ASN A 74 14.80 -16.39 -21.52
C ASN A 74 14.57 -17.13 -20.20
N THR A 75 14.58 -16.39 -19.10
CA THR A 75 14.18 -16.87 -17.76
C THR A 75 12.66 -17.04 -17.67
N LEU A 76 12.17 -17.70 -16.62
CA LEU A 76 10.72 -17.85 -16.41
C LEU A 76 10.00 -16.49 -16.34
N LYS A 77 10.59 -15.51 -15.66
CA LYS A 77 10.04 -14.15 -15.57
C LYS A 77 9.91 -13.52 -16.95
N GLN A 78 10.98 -13.56 -17.76
CA GLN A 78 10.97 -13.04 -19.13
C GLN A 78 10.00 -13.78 -20.06
N CYS A 79 9.82 -15.11 -19.84
CA CYS A 79 8.82 -15.87 -20.60
C CYS A 79 7.40 -15.42 -20.24
N ARG A 80 7.11 -15.14 -18.97
CA ARG A 80 5.82 -14.61 -18.52
C ARG A 80 5.54 -13.20 -19.04
N GLU A 81 6.56 -12.36 -19.17
CA GLU A 81 6.44 -11.02 -19.76
C GLU A 81 6.11 -11.06 -21.26
N LYS A 82 6.56 -12.12 -21.97
CA LYS A 82 6.31 -12.35 -23.41
C LYS A 82 5.08 -13.21 -23.67
N GLU A 83 4.47 -13.78 -22.66
CA GLU A 83 3.25 -14.58 -22.76
C GLU A 83 2.09 -13.72 -23.27
N ILE A 84 1.15 -14.35 -23.98
CA ILE A 84 -0.08 -13.67 -24.40
C ILE A 84 -0.88 -13.28 -23.17
N ASN A 85 -1.19 -11.98 -23.06
CA ASN A 85 -1.97 -11.44 -21.98
C ASN A 85 -3.40 -12.00 -22.01
N LEU A 86 -3.71 -12.83 -21.03
CA LEU A 86 -5.07 -13.27 -20.77
C LEU A 86 -5.69 -12.31 -19.77
N GLY A 87 -6.73 -11.58 -20.16
CA GLY A 87 -7.47 -10.68 -19.30
C GLY A 87 -8.07 -11.37 -18.07
N LEU A 88 -8.70 -10.59 -17.20
CA LEU A 88 -9.37 -11.06 -15.98
C LEU A 88 -10.39 -12.18 -16.25
N ASP A 89 -11.10 -12.11 -17.38
CA ASP A 89 -12.13 -13.09 -17.75
C ASP A 89 -11.58 -14.51 -17.99
N LEU A 90 -10.34 -14.62 -18.45
CA LEU A 90 -9.73 -15.91 -18.81
C LEU A 90 -8.77 -16.44 -17.74
N LYS A 91 -8.13 -15.56 -16.98
CA LYS A 91 -7.12 -15.94 -15.98
C LYS A 91 -7.63 -15.78 -14.55
N GLY A 92 -8.79 -15.14 -14.38
CA GLY A 92 -9.27 -14.67 -13.10
C GLY A 92 -8.38 -13.56 -12.56
N GLY A 93 -8.63 -13.10 -11.35
CA GLY A 93 -7.88 -12.03 -10.72
C GLY A 93 -8.79 -11.08 -9.99
N MET A 94 -8.34 -9.84 -9.81
CA MET A 94 -9.11 -8.80 -9.16
C MET A 94 -9.07 -7.48 -9.92
N ASN A 95 -10.16 -6.74 -9.81
CA ASN A 95 -10.29 -5.37 -10.28
C ASN A 95 -10.59 -4.49 -9.06
N ILE A 96 -9.78 -3.45 -8.86
CA ILE A 96 -9.93 -2.49 -7.78
C ILE A 96 -9.95 -1.10 -8.38
N THR A 97 -10.89 -0.27 -7.94
CA THR A 97 -10.87 1.16 -8.18
C THR A 97 -10.47 1.84 -6.87
N MET A 98 -9.35 2.55 -6.89
CA MET A 98 -8.89 3.38 -5.77
C MET A 98 -9.17 4.85 -6.10
N GLU A 99 -9.52 5.62 -5.09
CA GLU A 99 -9.74 7.05 -5.20
C GLU A 99 -8.77 7.78 -4.26
N VAL A 100 -8.09 8.77 -4.79
CA VAL A 100 -7.23 9.65 -3.99
C VAL A 100 -8.11 10.70 -3.32
N SER A 101 -7.97 10.86 -2.01
CA SER A 101 -8.77 11.81 -1.23
C SER A 101 -8.32 13.25 -1.50
N VAL A 102 -8.96 13.91 -2.46
CA VAL A 102 -8.69 15.32 -2.78
C VAL A 102 -8.92 16.25 -1.57
N PRO A 103 -9.96 16.04 -0.71
CA PRO A 103 -10.10 16.81 0.52
C PRO A 103 -8.88 16.74 1.45
N GLU A 104 -8.25 15.57 1.58
CA GLU A 104 -7.06 15.41 2.42
C GLU A 104 -5.81 16.08 1.80
N ILE A 105 -5.70 16.06 0.48
CA ILE A 105 -4.64 16.80 -0.22
C ILE A 105 -4.81 18.29 0.03
N LEU A 106 -6.03 18.83 -0.11
CA LEU A 106 -6.30 20.24 0.16
C LEU A 106 -6.02 20.62 1.62
N ASP A 107 -6.32 19.73 2.57
CA ASP A 107 -6.01 19.94 3.97
C ASP A 107 -4.50 20.04 4.21
N ALA A 108 -3.73 19.14 3.62
CA ALA A 108 -2.27 19.21 3.67
C ALA A 108 -1.73 20.49 3.00
N LEU A 109 -2.16 20.82 1.79
CA LEU A 109 -1.71 22.03 1.08
C LEU A 109 -2.07 23.33 1.81
N SER A 110 -3.20 23.34 2.57
CA SER A 110 -3.59 24.46 3.42
C SER A 110 -2.80 24.54 4.73
N GLY A 111 -1.87 23.63 4.99
CA GLY A 111 -1.15 23.51 6.26
C GLY A 111 -2.06 23.18 7.43
N HIS A 112 -3.06 22.31 7.21
CA HIS A 112 -4.09 21.94 8.19
C HIS A 112 -4.86 23.15 8.73
N ASN A 113 -5.33 23.98 7.82
CA ASN A 113 -6.01 25.23 8.18
C ASN A 113 -7.31 24.96 8.97
N THR A 114 -7.40 25.56 10.14
CA THR A 114 -8.53 25.37 11.06
C THR A 114 -9.62 26.45 10.94
N SER A 115 -9.50 27.39 9.98
CA SER A 115 -10.47 28.48 9.82
C SER A 115 -11.88 27.96 9.51
N GLU A 116 -12.90 28.59 10.08
CA GLU A 116 -14.28 28.20 9.88
C GLU A 116 -14.69 28.28 8.40
N ASN A 117 -14.22 29.29 7.69
CA ASN A 117 -14.50 29.47 6.26
C ASN A 117 -14.02 28.28 5.43
N TYR A 118 -12.80 27.82 5.70
CA TYR A 118 -12.23 26.65 5.02
C TYR A 118 -13.00 25.36 5.35
N LYS A 119 -13.26 25.11 6.63
CA LYS A 119 -14.01 23.92 7.07
C LYS A 119 -15.42 23.87 6.49
N ASN A 120 -16.12 25.02 6.52
CA ASN A 120 -17.47 25.12 5.96
C ASN A 120 -17.46 24.93 4.44
N ALA A 121 -16.46 25.47 3.72
CA ALA A 121 -16.31 25.26 2.29
C ALA A 121 -16.06 23.79 1.93
N ILE A 122 -15.18 23.10 2.67
CA ILE A 122 -14.93 21.65 2.50
C ILE A 122 -16.20 20.84 2.78
N ALA A 123 -16.95 21.16 3.85
CA ALA A 123 -18.19 20.47 4.19
C ALA A 123 -19.26 20.68 3.10
N ALA A 124 -19.43 21.91 2.63
CA ALA A 124 -20.36 22.23 1.55
C ALA A 124 -19.99 21.54 0.23
N ALA A 125 -18.69 21.50 -0.11
CA ALA A 125 -18.20 20.79 -1.30
C ALA A 125 -18.47 19.28 -1.21
N LYS A 126 -18.24 18.64 -0.06
CA LYS A 126 -18.56 17.23 0.17
C LYS A 126 -20.06 16.93 0.01
N GLU A 127 -20.92 17.81 0.49
CA GLU A 127 -22.37 17.64 0.32
C GLU A 127 -22.82 17.84 -1.13
N LYS A 128 -22.22 18.78 -1.86
CA LYS A 128 -22.48 18.99 -3.29
C LYS A 128 -21.98 17.80 -4.11
N GLN A 129 -20.81 17.25 -3.79
CA GLN A 129 -20.23 16.09 -4.49
C GLN A 129 -21.15 14.86 -4.40
N LYS A 130 -21.78 14.63 -3.25
CA LYS A 130 -22.75 13.52 -3.11
C LYS A 130 -23.94 13.63 -4.06
N LYS A 131 -24.27 14.86 -4.50
CA LYS A 131 -25.46 15.14 -5.33
C LYS A 131 -25.13 15.28 -6.82
N SER A 132 -23.96 15.83 -7.19
CA SER A 132 -23.65 16.18 -8.58
C SER A 132 -22.60 15.31 -9.20
N GLY A 133 -21.78 14.61 -8.58
CA GLY A 133 -20.70 13.82 -9.19
C GLY A 133 -19.64 14.66 -9.94
N ASP A 134 -19.66 15.98 -9.78
CA ASP A 134 -18.68 16.88 -10.37
C ASP A 134 -17.33 16.78 -9.66
N ASP A 135 -16.29 17.36 -10.28
CA ASP A 135 -14.95 17.41 -9.71
C ASP A 135 -14.93 18.16 -8.37
N PHE A 136 -14.37 17.52 -7.34
CA PHE A 136 -14.32 18.05 -5.98
C PHE A 136 -13.67 19.44 -5.90
N LEU A 137 -12.58 19.66 -6.65
CA LEU A 137 -11.89 20.94 -6.65
C LEU A 137 -12.81 22.08 -7.15
N THR A 138 -13.54 21.83 -8.22
CA THR A 138 -14.50 22.80 -8.76
C THR A 138 -15.60 23.11 -7.74
N LEU A 139 -16.13 22.08 -7.10
CA LEU A 139 -17.15 22.24 -6.05
C LEU A 139 -16.59 22.97 -4.81
N PHE A 140 -15.34 22.72 -4.47
CA PHE A 140 -14.67 23.38 -3.36
C PHE A 140 -14.51 24.88 -3.63
N PHE A 141 -13.98 25.27 -4.78
CA PHE A 141 -13.82 26.68 -5.12
C PHE A 141 -15.15 27.43 -5.18
N GLN A 142 -16.17 26.82 -5.80
CA GLN A 142 -17.53 27.41 -5.79
C GLN A 142 -18.06 27.58 -4.35
N SER A 143 -17.93 26.53 -3.53
CA SER A 143 -18.42 26.58 -2.15
C SER A 143 -17.64 27.58 -1.31
N PHE A 144 -16.35 27.76 -1.54
CA PHE A 144 -15.55 28.76 -0.86
C PHE A 144 -16.00 30.17 -1.17
N HIS A 145 -16.25 30.51 -2.43
CA HIS A 145 -16.78 31.82 -2.85
C HIS A 145 -18.21 32.08 -2.33
N GLU A 146 -19.02 31.01 -2.18
CA GLU A 146 -20.36 31.15 -1.58
C GLU A 146 -20.31 31.41 -0.07
N VAL A 147 -19.44 30.68 0.65
CA VAL A 147 -19.30 30.76 2.12
C VAL A 147 -18.58 32.05 2.55
N ALA A 148 -17.58 32.46 1.80
CA ALA A 148 -16.70 33.55 2.16
C ALA A 148 -16.38 34.46 0.95
N PRO A 149 -17.34 35.21 0.41
CA PRO A 149 -17.18 36.00 -0.82
C PRO A 149 -16.13 37.12 -0.71
N ASN A 150 -15.75 37.53 0.50
CA ASN A 150 -14.74 38.56 0.74
C ASN A 150 -13.39 37.99 1.15
N ALA A 151 -13.25 36.67 1.31
CA ALA A 151 -11.99 36.02 1.68
C ALA A 151 -11.22 35.61 0.41
N LYS A 152 -9.91 35.81 0.42
CA LYS A 152 -9.04 35.40 -0.67
C LYS A 152 -8.54 33.96 -0.44
N LEU A 153 -8.54 33.15 -1.50
CA LEU A 153 -7.95 31.81 -1.47
C LEU A 153 -6.45 31.84 -1.07
N ALA A 154 -5.74 32.90 -1.48
CA ALA A 154 -4.34 33.11 -1.10
C ALA A 154 -4.12 33.15 0.42
N SER A 155 -5.11 33.59 1.22
CA SER A 155 -4.99 33.61 2.69
C SER A 155 -4.99 32.20 3.31
N ILE A 156 -5.51 31.22 2.61
CA ILE A 156 -5.55 29.81 3.06
C ILE A 156 -4.33 29.04 2.57
N PHE A 157 -3.96 29.25 1.30
CA PHE A 157 -2.95 28.44 0.62
C PHE A 157 -1.55 29.09 0.54
N ALA A 158 -1.33 30.31 1.08
CA ALA A 158 0.00 30.88 1.23
C ALA A 158 0.78 30.21 2.39
N THR A 159 0.94 28.90 2.32
CA THR A 159 1.65 28.06 3.31
C THR A 159 3.16 28.00 3.05
N MET A 160 3.92 27.47 4.00
CA MET A 160 5.36 27.26 3.82
C MET A 160 5.67 26.35 2.63
N GLU A 161 4.83 25.35 2.38
CA GLU A 161 4.99 24.39 1.28
C GLU A 161 4.77 25.03 -0.09
N LEU A 162 3.83 25.98 -0.17
CA LEU A 162 3.46 26.68 -1.41
C LEU A 162 4.08 28.07 -1.54
N LYS A 163 5.03 28.44 -0.69
CA LYS A 163 5.63 29.79 -0.59
C LYS A 163 6.17 30.32 -1.93
N ASP A 164 6.75 29.45 -2.74
CA ASP A 164 7.31 29.83 -4.03
C ASP A 164 6.27 29.92 -5.15
N LYS A 165 5.11 29.29 -4.97
CA LYS A 165 4.04 29.20 -5.97
C LYS A 165 2.86 30.10 -5.65
N VAL A 166 2.48 30.26 -4.37
CA VAL A 166 1.33 31.06 -3.92
C VAL A 166 1.79 32.21 -3.04
N LYS A 167 1.53 33.42 -3.49
CA LYS A 167 1.82 34.65 -2.72
C LYS A 167 0.50 35.24 -2.18
N SER A 168 0.55 35.89 -1.02
CA SER A 168 -0.64 36.45 -0.35
C SER A 168 -1.39 37.52 -1.15
N ASN A 169 -0.77 38.08 -2.20
CA ASN A 169 -1.36 39.10 -3.07
C ASN A 169 -1.92 38.54 -4.39
N MET A 170 -1.82 37.22 -4.64
CA MET A 170 -2.34 36.58 -5.86
C MET A 170 -3.86 36.64 -5.94
N GLU A 171 -4.36 36.68 -7.15
CA GLU A 171 -5.80 36.57 -7.43
C GLU A 171 -6.27 35.11 -7.28
N ASP A 172 -7.53 34.93 -6.93
CA ASP A 172 -8.11 33.61 -6.68
C ASP A 172 -8.00 32.69 -7.89
N ALA A 173 -8.18 33.21 -9.11
CA ALA A 173 -8.03 32.42 -10.35
C ALA A 173 -6.61 31.86 -10.55
N GLU A 174 -5.57 32.61 -10.13
CA GLU A 174 -4.20 32.16 -10.20
C GLU A 174 -3.91 31.07 -9.14
N VAL A 175 -4.46 31.29 -7.92
CA VAL A 175 -4.34 30.31 -6.83
C VAL A 175 -5.06 29.01 -7.20
N GLU A 176 -6.28 29.09 -7.75
CA GLU A 176 -7.00 27.91 -8.23
C GLU A 176 -6.20 27.09 -9.23
N LYS A 177 -5.51 27.75 -10.17
CA LYS A 177 -4.67 27.06 -11.15
C LYS A 177 -3.53 26.32 -10.47
N VAL A 178 -2.82 26.99 -9.55
CA VAL A 178 -1.71 26.38 -8.80
C VAL A 178 -2.20 25.17 -8.00
N ILE A 179 -3.32 25.30 -7.29
CA ILE A 179 -3.88 24.20 -6.49
C ILE A 179 -4.31 23.03 -7.37
N ARG A 180 -4.86 23.27 -8.57
CA ARG A 180 -5.17 22.19 -9.52
C ARG A 180 -3.92 21.45 -9.97
N GLU A 181 -2.85 22.16 -10.27
CA GLU A 181 -1.56 21.57 -10.64
C GLU A 181 -0.99 20.73 -9.49
N GLU A 182 -1.00 21.24 -8.25
CA GLU A 182 -0.50 20.50 -7.08
C GLU A 182 -1.31 19.22 -6.79
N VAL A 183 -2.64 19.31 -6.90
CA VAL A 183 -3.49 18.12 -6.71
C VAL A 183 -3.27 17.10 -7.81
N GLU A 184 -3.08 17.53 -9.06
CA GLU A 184 -2.75 16.62 -10.16
C GLU A 184 -1.39 15.95 -9.94
N ASP A 185 -0.40 16.68 -9.47
CA ASP A 185 0.92 16.15 -9.12
C ASP A 185 0.84 15.15 -7.96
N ALA A 186 0.03 15.43 -6.93
CA ALA A 186 -0.20 14.50 -5.83
C ALA A 186 -0.87 13.20 -6.30
N ILE A 187 -1.84 13.29 -7.23
CA ILE A 187 -2.48 12.13 -7.85
C ILE A 187 -1.46 11.33 -8.69
N ASN A 188 -0.61 12.02 -9.46
CA ASN A 188 0.46 11.40 -10.24
C ASN A 188 1.47 10.68 -9.35
N ASN A 189 1.86 11.28 -8.23
CA ASN A 189 2.74 10.65 -7.25
C ASN A 189 2.09 9.42 -6.63
N SER A 190 0.81 9.49 -6.25
CA SER A 190 0.05 8.36 -5.73
C SER A 190 -0.02 7.21 -6.75
N PHE A 191 -0.26 7.53 -8.02
CA PHE A 191 -0.24 6.56 -9.11
C PHE A 191 1.12 5.86 -9.24
N ASN A 192 2.23 6.61 -9.19
CA ASN A 192 3.59 6.06 -9.27
C ASN A 192 3.92 5.18 -8.07
N VAL A 193 3.49 5.57 -6.87
CA VAL A 193 3.64 4.77 -5.64
C VAL A 193 2.88 3.44 -5.77
N LEU A 194 1.62 3.49 -6.19
CA LEU A 194 0.79 2.29 -6.40
C LEU A 194 1.41 1.37 -7.46
N ARG A 195 1.86 1.92 -8.58
CA ARG A 195 2.55 1.16 -9.62
C ARG A 195 3.79 0.46 -9.08
N THR A 196 4.65 1.18 -8.35
CA THR A 196 5.86 0.62 -7.75
C THR A 196 5.54 -0.49 -6.75
N ARG A 197 4.48 -0.34 -5.95
CA ARG A 197 4.01 -1.39 -5.03
C ARG A 197 3.56 -2.64 -5.77
N ILE A 198 2.78 -2.47 -6.84
CA ILE A 198 2.27 -3.57 -7.66
C ILE A 198 3.41 -4.30 -8.37
N ASP A 199 4.38 -3.57 -8.91
CA ASP A 199 5.56 -4.15 -9.56
C ASP A 199 6.39 -5.01 -8.58
N ARG A 200 6.56 -4.54 -7.33
CA ARG A 200 7.23 -5.30 -6.26
C ARG A 200 6.46 -6.55 -5.84
N PHE A 201 5.16 -6.57 -6.04
CA PHE A 201 4.32 -7.71 -5.74
C PHE A 201 4.53 -8.88 -6.71
N GLY A 202 5.19 -8.63 -7.84
CA GLY A 202 5.49 -9.65 -8.84
C GLY A 202 4.27 -10.08 -9.66
N VAL A 203 3.23 -9.25 -9.71
CA VAL A 203 2.09 -9.48 -10.60
C VAL A 203 2.58 -9.36 -12.04
N VAL A 204 2.27 -10.36 -12.84
CA VAL A 204 2.63 -10.34 -14.25
C VAL A 204 1.59 -9.53 -15.02
N GLN A 205 2.06 -8.46 -15.67
CA GLN A 205 1.26 -7.61 -16.56
C GLN A 205 0.02 -6.98 -15.87
N PRO A 206 0.20 -6.18 -14.80
CA PRO A 206 -0.89 -5.42 -14.23
C PRO A 206 -1.34 -4.34 -15.21
N ASN A 207 -2.64 -4.08 -15.28
CA ASN A 207 -3.18 -2.93 -16.00
C ASN A 207 -3.55 -1.86 -14.96
N ILE A 208 -2.90 -0.70 -15.05
CA ILE A 208 -3.11 0.41 -14.12
C ILE A 208 -3.42 1.64 -14.96
N GLN A 209 -4.61 2.20 -14.78
CA GLN A 209 -5.10 3.33 -15.55
C GLN A 209 -5.63 4.43 -14.63
N LYS A 210 -5.29 5.68 -14.93
CA LYS A 210 -5.96 6.84 -14.34
C LYS A 210 -7.26 7.07 -15.08
N LEU A 211 -8.37 7.15 -14.35
CA LEU A 211 -9.65 7.54 -14.92
C LEU A 211 -9.69 9.08 -15.02
N ALA A 212 -10.24 9.58 -16.11
CA ALA A 212 -10.25 11.02 -16.43
C ALA A 212 -11.03 11.87 -15.41
N GLN A 213 -11.85 11.28 -14.57
CA GLN A 213 -12.62 11.97 -13.54
C GLN A 213 -12.12 11.64 -12.14
N SER A 214 -11.92 12.68 -11.35
CA SER A 214 -11.85 12.66 -9.88
C SER A 214 -10.77 11.79 -9.22
N GLY A 215 -9.52 11.77 -9.71
CA GLY A 215 -8.42 11.12 -8.99
C GLY A 215 -8.58 9.61 -8.78
N ARG A 216 -9.41 8.94 -9.58
CA ARG A 216 -9.63 7.50 -9.54
C ARG A 216 -8.59 6.77 -10.36
N ILE A 217 -8.09 5.68 -9.80
CA ILE A 217 -7.10 4.79 -10.39
C ILE A 217 -7.72 3.40 -10.47
N LEU A 218 -7.90 2.92 -11.70
CA LEU A 218 -8.34 1.56 -11.98
C LEU A 218 -7.11 0.64 -12.00
N ILE A 219 -7.18 -0.45 -11.25
CA ILE A 219 -6.11 -1.43 -11.10
C ILE A 219 -6.67 -2.81 -11.38
N GLU A 220 -6.21 -3.42 -12.45
CA GLU A 220 -6.55 -4.78 -12.83
C GLU A 220 -5.35 -5.69 -12.66
N LEU A 221 -5.51 -6.72 -11.84
CA LEU A 221 -4.46 -7.64 -11.44
C LEU A 221 -4.84 -9.07 -11.85
N PRO A 222 -4.48 -9.50 -13.06
CA PRO A 222 -4.83 -10.85 -13.52
C PRO A 222 -4.03 -11.91 -12.78
N GLY A 223 -4.68 -13.04 -12.47
CA GLY A 223 -4.07 -14.23 -11.88
C GLY A 223 -3.74 -14.14 -10.39
N ILE A 224 -4.25 -13.15 -9.68
CA ILE A 224 -4.11 -13.04 -8.22
C ILE A 224 -4.94 -14.13 -7.54
N LYS A 225 -4.29 -14.86 -6.63
CA LYS A 225 -4.94 -15.93 -5.83
C LYS A 225 -5.48 -15.42 -4.48
N ASP A 226 -4.90 -14.35 -3.95
CA ASP A 226 -5.24 -13.78 -2.64
C ASP A 226 -5.56 -12.27 -2.74
N PRO A 227 -6.82 -11.92 -3.07
CA PRO A 227 -7.24 -10.53 -3.22
C PRO A 227 -7.10 -9.70 -1.95
N LYS A 228 -7.44 -10.28 -0.78
CA LYS A 228 -7.41 -9.56 0.51
C LYS A 228 -6.02 -9.08 0.90
N ARG A 229 -5.00 -9.88 0.61
CA ARG A 229 -3.61 -9.52 0.87
C ARG A 229 -3.17 -8.34 0.00
N VAL A 230 -3.57 -8.33 -1.27
CA VAL A 230 -3.26 -7.24 -2.20
C VAL A 230 -3.98 -5.96 -1.79
N GLU A 231 -5.26 -6.04 -1.46
CA GLU A 231 -6.05 -4.91 -0.97
C GLU A 231 -5.38 -4.25 0.25
N LYS A 232 -5.01 -5.03 1.27
CA LYS A 232 -4.32 -4.54 2.46
C LYS A 232 -2.99 -3.85 2.14
N LEU A 233 -2.25 -4.34 1.15
CA LEU A 233 -0.98 -3.74 0.73
C LEU A 233 -1.15 -2.46 -0.09
N LEU A 234 -2.19 -2.39 -0.91
CA LEU A 234 -2.49 -1.18 -1.69
C LEU A 234 -3.05 -0.06 -0.80
N GLN A 235 -3.89 -0.40 0.18
CA GLN A 235 -4.46 0.56 1.14
C GLN A 235 -3.45 1.03 2.18
N GLY A 236 -2.36 0.29 2.40
CA GLY A 236 -1.35 0.66 3.38
C GLY A 236 -0.71 2.01 3.03
N SER A 237 -1.02 3.04 3.80
CA SER A 237 -0.27 4.29 3.84
C SER A 237 0.80 4.18 4.92
N ALA A 238 2.02 4.62 4.61
CA ALA A 238 3.10 4.72 5.59
C ALA A 238 3.58 6.17 5.62
N ASN A 239 3.42 6.82 6.75
CA ASN A 239 4.09 8.07 7.03
C ASN A 239 5.48 7.74 7.56
N LEU A 240 6.51 8.36 6.99
CA LEU A 240 7.85 8.27 7.53
C LEU A 240 7.98 9.33 8.60
N GLU A 241 8.10 8.89 9.84
CA GLU A 241 8.28 9.76 10.99
C GLU A 241 9.61 9.41 11.66
N PHE A 242 10.35 10.44 12.04
CA PHE A 242 11.57 10.28 12.82
C PHE A 242 11.28 10.75 14.25
N TRP A 243 11.39 9.80 15.20
CA TRP A 243 11.16 10.08 16.61
C TRP A 243 12.48 10.07 17.35
N GLU A 244 12.74 11.13 18.11
CA GLU A 244 13.81 11.12 19.08
C GLU A 244 13.42 10.22 20.25
N THR A 245 14.25 9.24 20.56
CA THR A 245 14.02 8.33 21.68
C THR A 245 14.86 8.76 22.87
N TYR A 246 14.24 8.83 24.03
CA TYR A 246 14.91 9.12 25.29
C TYR A 246 15.14 7.80 26.02
N GLU A 247 16.26 7.69 26.71
CA GLU A 247 16.50 6.57 27.61
C GLU A 247 15.59 6.66 28.83
N LEU A 248 15.17 5.49 29.34
CA LEU A 248 14.28 5.42 30.50
C LEU A 248 14.89 6.13 31.74
N SER A 249 16.20 6.09 31.89
CA SER A 249 16.97 6.79 32.92
C SER A 249 16.80 8.32 32.86
N GLU A 250 16.58 8.91 31.70
CA GLU A 250 16.38 10.34 31.53
C GLU A 250 14.94 10.77 31.84
N ILE A 251 13.99 9.90 31.54
CA ILE A 251 12.55 10.19 31.71
C ILE A 251 12.05 9.88 33.12
N LEU A 252 12.62 8.90 33.82
CA LEU A 252 12.20 8.49 35.16
C LEU A 252 12.14 9.64 36.20
N PRO A 253 13.12 10.57 36.26
CA PRO A 253 13.04 11.70 37.20
C PRO A 253 11.86 12.62 36.91
N ALA A 254 11.59 12.91 35.63
CA ALA A 254 10.49 13.77 35.20
C ALA A 254 9.14 13.11 35.49
N LEU A 255 8.99 11.82 35.21
CA LEU A 255 7.79 11.05 35.54
C LEU A 255 7.53 10.99 37.06
N ALA A 256 8.59 10.82 37.87
CA ALA A 256 8.48 10.84 39.33
C ALA A 256 8.03 12.21 39.85
N GLN A 257 8.49 13.30 39.24
CA GLN A 257 8.06 14.64 39.59
C GLN A 257 6.60 14.88 39.21
N ILE A 258 6.19 14.51 38.01
CA ILE A 258 4.79 14.59 37.54
C ILE A 258 3.87 13.79 38.45
N ASN A 259 4.24 12.56 38.82
CA ASN A 259 3.45 11.75 39.77
C ASN A 259 3.31 12.39 41.14
N ARG A 260 4.35 13.08 41.65
CA ARG A 260 4.26 13.82 42.92
C ARG A 260 3.33 15.02 42.82
N GLU A 261 3.38 15.76 41.72
CA GLU A 261 2.50 16.89 41.46
C GLU A 261 1.05 16.44 41.29
N PHE A 262 0.78 15.37 40.56
CA PHE A 262 -0.56 14.78 40.47
C PHE A 262 -1.07 14.26 41.82
N ALA A 263 -0.23 13.60 42.61
CA ALA A 263 -0.60 13.17 43.97
C ALA A 263 -0.89 14.36 44.93
N ALA A 264 -0.20 15.50 44.74
CA ALA A 264 -0.46 16.72 45.52
C ALA A 264 -1.73 17.47 45.01
N MET A 265 -2.13 17.30 43.78
CA MET A 265 -3.32 17.92 43.20
C MET A 265 -4.58 17.06 43.32
N ALA A 266 -4.46 15.77 43.60
CA ALA A 266 -5.60 14.90 43.86
C ALA A 266 -6.21 15.32 45.25
N PRO A 267 -7.47 15.80 45.27
CA PRO A 267 -8.15 15.99 46.54
C PRO A 267 -8.26 14.63 47.23
N GLU A 268 -8.04 14.61 48.56
CA GLU A 268 -8.18 13.42 49.40
C GLU A 268 -9.48 12.68 49.06
N ALA A 269 -9.40 11.73 48.15
CA ALA A 269 -10.47 10.78 47.94
C ALA A 269 -10.44 9.82 49.11
N GLU A 270 -11.47 9.94 49.94
CA GLU A 270 -11.77 9.11 51.13
C GLU A 270 -11.37 7.67 50.88
N ALA A 271 -10.62 7.13 51.85
CA ALA A 271 -10.27 5.72 51.94
C ALA A 271 -11.55 4.87 51.96
N VAL A 272 -12.02 4.42 50.83
CA VAL A 272 -12.97 3.33 50.76
C VAL A 272 -12.19 2.07 51.10
N LYS A 273 -12.40 1.63 52.34
CA LYS A 273 -12.02 0.28 52.80
C LYS A 273 -12.78 -0.71 51.92
N GLU A 274 -12.08 -1.29 50.97
CA GLU A 274 -12.58 -2.44 50.22
C GLU A 274 -12.47 -3.68 51.11
N GLU A 275 -13.61 -4.06 51.70
CA GLU A 275 -13.80 -5.38 52.30
C GLU A 275 -13.67 -6.43 51.20
N ALA A 276 -12.67 -7.26 51.29
CA ALA A 276 -12.45 -8.38 50.42
C ALA A 276 -13.61 -9.41 50.54
N PRO A 277 -14.31 -9.79 49.47
CA PRO A 277 -15.13 -10.99 49.53
C PRO A 277 -14.21 -12.22 49.35
N LYS A 278 -14.22 -13.06 50.39
CA LYS A 278 -13.75 -14.45 50.27
C LYS A 278 -14.59 -15.17 49.24
N ALA A 279 -13.98 -15.58 48.16
CA ALA A 279 -14.50 -16.59 47.25
C ALA A 279 -13.41 -17.62 46.94
N GLU A 280 -13.83 -18.82 46.95
CA GLU A 280 -13.13 -20.10 46.93
C GLU A 280 -12.14 -20.27 45.76
N ALA A 281 -11.09 -21.03 46.12
CA ALA A 281 -10.03 -21.44 45.22
C ALA A 281 -10.54 -22.36 44.09
N GLU A 282 -10.48 -21.90 42.87
CA GLU A 282 -10.31 -22.79 41.71
C GLU A 282 -8.98 -22.43 41.02
N THR A 283 -8.11 -23.40 41.02
CA THR A 283 -6.76 -23.36 40.44
C THR A 283 -6.85 -23.32 38.93
N VAL A 284 -6.67 -22.12 38.35
CA VAL A 284 -6.27 -21.99 36.91
C VAL A 284 -4.86 -21.40 36.94
N LYS A 285 -3.88 -22.19 36.46
CA LYS A 285 -2.51 -21.77 36.25
C LYS A 285 -2.50 -20.67 35.19
N PRO A 286 -1.84 -19.53 35.41
CA PRO A 286 -1.54 -18.60 34.31
C PRO A 286 -0.32 -19.14 33.54
N GLU A 287 -0.51 -19.51 32.27
CA GLU A 287 0.56 -19.56 31.28
C GLU A 287 0.98 -18.11 31.00
N GLY A 288 2.17 -17.77 31.42
CA GLY A 288 2.73 -16.43 31.24
C GLY A 288 4.22 -16.35 31.55
N ASP A 289 5.01 -17.30 30.98
CA ASP A 289 6.48 -17.28 31.10
C ASP A 289 7.23 -17.23 29.74
N ASP A 290 6.53 -16.99 28.64
CA ASP A 290 7.16 -17.00 27.30
C ASP A 290 7.96 -15.72 26.95
N LEU A 291 7.86 -14.64 27.75
CA LEU A 291 8.58 -13.39 27.46
C LEU A 291 9.99 -13.34 28.09
N ALA A 292 10.20 -14.02 29.20
CA ALA A 292 11.53 -14.09 29.85
C ALA A 292 12.50 -14.98 29.06
N ASP A 293 12.01 -16.12 28.55
CA ASP A 293 12.79 -17.04 27.72
C ASP A 293 13.14 -16.49 26.34
N LEU A 294 12.30 -15.60 25.78
CA LEU A 294 12.59 -14.91 24.52
C LEU A 294 13.70 -13.88 24.64
N VAL A 295 13.82 -13.21 25.78
CA VAL A 295 14.87 -12.22 26.04
C VAL A 295 16.21 -12.90 26.33
N GLU A 296 16.20 -14.06 26.98
CA GLU A 296 17.42 -14.81 27.27
C GLU A 296 18.02 -15.47 26.02
N ASN A 297 17.19 -15.93 25.08
CA ASN A 297 17.62 -16.45 23.77
C ASN A 297 18.19 -15.39 22.82
N LEU A 298 17.70 -14.14 22.88
CA LEU A 298 18.24 -13.04 22.08
C LEU A 298 19.65 -12.59 22.54
N ASN A 299 19.95 -12.72 23.83
CA ASN A 299 21.27 -12.35 24.35
C ASN A 299 22.35 -13.43 24.09
N THR A 300 21.96 -14.71 23.95
CA THR A 300 22.90 -15.79 23.62
C THR A 300 23.31 -15.82 22.16
N ASP A 301 22.39 -15.46 21.22
CA ASP A 301 22.74 -15.37 19.81
C ASP A 301 23.61 -14.16 19.45
N SER A 302 23.47 -13.06 20.20
CA SER A 302 24.34 -11.88 20.05
C SER A 302 25.80 -12.13 20.52
N ALA A 303 25.99 -12.95 21.54
CA ALA A 303 27.32 -13.32 22.04
C ALA A 303 28.04 -14.31 21.12
N ALA A 304 27.29 -15.21 20.44
CA ALA A 304 27.85 -16.17 19.50
C ALA A 304 28.26 -15.51 18.16
N ALA A 305 27.58 -14.43 17.76
CA ALA A 305 27.92 -13.67 16.55
C ALA A 305 29.19 -12.81 16.72
N ALA A 306 29.46 -12.32 17.94
CA ALA A 306 30.66 -11.53 18.24
C ALA A 306 31.93 -12.39 18.34
N ALA A 307 31.83 -13.66 18.76
CA ALA A 307 32.99 -14.56 18.88
C ALA A 307 33.49 -15.13 17.54
N ASN A 308 32.70 -15.04 16.45
CA ASN A 308 33.09 -15.53 15.12
C ASN A 308 33.74 -14.46 14.22
N GLN A 309 33.86 -13.19 14.65
CA GLN A 309 34.54 -12.15 13.89
C GLN A 309 36.00 -11.91 14.29
N GLU A 310 36.51 -12.55 15.36
CA GLU A 310 37.92 -12.46 15.77
C GLU A 310 38.80 -13.65 15.30
N ALA A 311 38.26 -14.58 14.50
CA ALA A 311 38.97 -15.78 14.05
C ALA A 311 39.05 -15.93 12.52
N GLN A 312 39.08 -14.81 11.74
CA GLN A 312 39.52 -14.86 10.34
C GLN A 312 40.41 -13.67 9.99
#